data_62e48e523fe69edf526fdc6438a2eea1
#
_entry.id   62e48e523fe69edf526fdc6438a2eea1
#
_cell.length_a   1.000
_cell.length_b   1.000
_cell.length_c   1.000
_cell.angle_alpha   90.00
_cell.angle_beta   90.00
_cell.angle_gamma   90.00
#
_symmetry.space_group_name_H-M   'P 1'
#
loop_
_entity.id
_entity.type
_entity.pdbx_description
1 polymer ?
#
loop_
_entity_poly.entity_id
_entity_poly.type
_entity_poly.pdbx_seq_one_letter_code
_entity_poly.pdbx_strand_id
1 'polypeptide(L)'
;MSTPPPQPQRVLIAGGSRGIGLAIAQAFVQSGAQVSLCARNPEGLANAAAQLAAHGAPVHTFACDLADAAQIERYVHAAAQAFGGLDVVVNNASGYGHGNDDESWQAGLDVDLMAAVRCNRAAVPHLRQSGDAVILNISSINGQRPTPRAIAYSTAKAALNYYTTTLAAELARERIRVNAIAPGSIEFPGGLWKQRSRDEPALYARIRDSIPFGGFGQVQHVADAALFLASPQARWITGQVLAVDGGQSLGV
;
A
#
# COMPACT_ATOMS: atom_id res chain seq x y z
N MET A 1 -32.15 -22.92 -0.92
CA MET A 1 -30.88 -23.09 -0.20
C MET A 1 -30.30 -21.70 -0.06
N SER A 2 -30.20 -21.16 1.16
CA SER A 2 -29.58 -19.86 1.39
C SER A 2 -28.07 -20.00 1.14
N THR A 3 -27.50 -19.19 0.25
CA THR A 3 -26.06 -19.07 0.10
C THR A 3 -25.46 -18.71 1.46
N PRO A 4 -24.42 -19.41 1.93
CA PRO A 4 -23.74 -19.01 3.16
C PRO A 4 -23.27 -17.56 3.03
N PRO A 5 -23.24 -16.79 4.14
CA PRO A 5 -22.73 -15.43 4.09
C PRO A 5 -21.30 -15.43 3.51
N PRO A 6 -20.94 -14.42 2.71
CA PRO A 6 -19.59 -14.32 2.17
C PRO A 6 -18.58 -14.32 3.32
N GLN A 7 -17.53 -15.14 3.18
CA GLN A 7 -16.46 -15.18 4.18
C GLN A 7 -15.72 -13.83 4.21
N PRO A 8 -15.31 -13.35 5.38
CA PRO A 8 -14.52 -12.11 5.47
C PRO A 8 -13.23 -12.24 4.68
N GLN A 9 -12.88 -11.18 3.93
CA GLN A 9 -11.60 -11.13 3.21
C GLN A 9 -10.43 -11.19 4.20
N ARG A 10 -9.38 -11.92 3.83
CA ARG A 10 -8.13 -12.07 4.59
C ARG A 10 -7.07 -11.19 3.97
N VAL A 11 -6.75 -10.08 4.63
CA VAL A 11 -5.97 -8.98 4.09
C VAL A 11 -4.62 -8.87 4.79
N LEU A 12 -3.54 -8.89 4.02
CA LEU A 12 -2.18 -8.62 4.48
C LEU A 12 -1.76 -7.22 4.04
N ILE A 13 -1.26 -6.39 4.97
CA ILE A 13 -0.79 -5.03 4.69
C ILE A 13 0.65 -4.87 5.15
N ALA A 14 1.58 -4.76 4.21
CA ALA A 14 2.97 -4.46 4.47
C ALA A 14 3.16 -2.95 4.70
N GLY A 15 3.48 -2.54 5.95
CA GLY A 15 3.58 -1.13 6.34
C GLY A 15 2.25 -0.52 6.77
N GLY A 16 1.55 -1.13 7.74
CA GLY A 16 0.19 -0.76 8.16
C GLY A 16 0.05 0.05 9.45
N SER A 17 1.14 0.46 10.12
CA SER A 17 1.05 1.06 11.46
C SER A 17 0.69 2.55 11.50
N ARG A 18 0.71 3.26 10.37
CA ARG A 18 0.38 4.69 10.28
C ARG A 18 0.01 5.12 8.86
N GLY A 19 -0.52 6.34 8.74
CA GLY A 19 -0.76 7.01 7.45
C GLY A 19 -1.66 6.22 6.52
N ILE A 20 -1.26 6.13 5.25
CA ILE A 20 -2.04 5.45 4.19
C ILE A 20 -2.29 3.98 4.55
N GLY A 21 -1.27 3.25 4.99
CA GLY A 21 -1.42 1.83 5.33
C GLY A 21 -2.40 1.58 6.49
N LEU A 22 -2.40 2.44 7.51
CA LEU A 22 -3.37 2.34 8.61
C LEU A 22 -4.79 2.69 8.15
N ALA A 23 -4.96 3.70 7.29
CA ALA A 23 -6.27 4.05 6.75
C ALA A 23 -6.83 2.94 5.85
N ILE A 24 -5.98 2.29 5.04
CA ILE A 24 -6.36 1.11 4.26
C ILE A 24 -6.79 -0.03 5.21
N ALA A 25 -5.99 -0.30 6.26
CA ALA A 25 -6.35 -1.30 7.27
C ALA A 25 -7.70 -1.01 7.92
N GLN A 26 -7.95 0.24 8.28
CA GLN A 26 -9.21 0.67 8.88
C GLN A 26 -10.39 0.47 7.94
N ALA A 27 -10.25 0.82 6.67
CA ALA A 27 -11.31 0.61 5.67
C ALA A 27 -11.64 -0.88 5.48
N PHE A 28 -10.63 -1.75 5.44
CA PHE A 28 -10.85 -3.19 5.35
C PHE A 28 -11.50 -3.77 6.62
N VAL A 29 -11.04 -3.35 7.81
CA VAL A 29 -11.67 -3.79 9.07
C VAL A 29 -13.13 -3.36 9.13
N GLN A 30 -13.45 -2.12 8.75
CA GLN A 30 -14.83 -1.61 8.69
C GLN A 30 -15.70 -2.35 7.67
N SER A 31 -15.12 -2.93 6.62
CA SER A 31 -15.82 -3.80 5.69
C SER A 31 -16.00 -5.25 6.18
N GLY A 32 -15.53 -5.56 7.39
CA GLY A 32 -15.61 -6.89 8.00
C GLY A 32 -14.43 -7.81 7.67
N ALA A 33 -13.36 -7.32 7.06
CA ALA A 33 -12.19 -8.13 6.72
C ALA A 33 -11.33 -8.46 7.95
N GLN A 34 -10.63 -9.58 7.90
CA GLN A 34 -9.54 -9.93 8.81
C GLN A 34 -8.25 -9.28 8.29
N VAL A 35 -7.57 -8.51 9.14
CA VAL A 35 -6.42 -7.71 8.70
C VAL A 35 -5.16 -8.08 9.45
N SER A 36 -4.09 -8.33 8.71
CA SER A 36 -2.73 -8.49 9.22
C SER A 36 -1.89 -7.28 8.86
N LEU A 37 -1.17 -6.72 9.85
CA LEU A 37 -0.30 -5.56 9.70
C LEU A 37 1.14 -5.91 10.03
N CYS A 38 2.10 -5.34 9.32
CA CYS A 38 3.47 -5.30 9.79
C CYS A 38 4.07 -3.90 9.82
N ALA A 39 5.01 -3.70 10.72
CA ALA A 39 5.91 -2.54 10.78
C ALA A 39 7.14 -2.88 11.63
N ARG A 40 8.17 -2.03 11.58
CA ARG A 40 9.40 -2.21 12.38
C ARG A 40 9.19 -1.93 13.86
N ASN A 41 8.36 -0.94 14.19
CA ASN A 41 8.15 -0.50 15.58
C ASN A 41 6.98 -1.25 16.23
N PRO A 42 7.23 -2.09 17.26
CA PRO A 42 6.18 -2.83 17.98
C PRO A 42 5.15 -1.94 18.67
N GLU A 43 5.58 -0.80 19.22
CA GLU A 43 4.65 0.14 19.87
C GLU A 43 3.67 0.75 18.86
N GLY A 44 4.17 1.16 17.67
CA GLY A 44 3.32 1.64 16.59
C GLY A 44 2.33 0.58 16.10
N LEU A 45 2.74 -0.70 16.08
CA LEU A 45 1.84 -1.81 15.76
C LEU A 45 0.77 -2.03 16.82
N ALA A 46 1.14 -1.98 18.11
CA ALA A 46 0.19 -2.11 19.21
C ALA A 46 -0.86 -0.99 19.20
N ASN A 47 -0.43 0.24 18.96
CA ASN A 47 -1.32 1.39 18.84
C ASN A 47 -2.28 1.26 17.64
N ALA A 48 -1.78 0.81 16.49
CA ALA A 48 -2.60 0.55 15.31
C ALA A 48 -3.62 -0.57 15.57
N ALA A 49 -3.19 -1.67 16.18
CA ALA A 49 -4.08 -2.78 16.54
C ALA A 49 -5.19 -2.34 17.50
N ALA A 50 -4.87 -1.53 18.52
CA ALA A 50 -5.86 -1.01 19.45
C ALA A 50 -6.91 -0.12 18.77
N GLN A 51 -6.48 0.74 17.82
CA GLN A 51 -7.40 1.56 17.01
C GLN A 51 -8.33 0.70 16.13
N LEU A 52 -7.81 -0.36 15.53
CA LEU A 52 -8.57 -1.23 14.63
C LEU A 52 -9.51 -2.18 15.40
N ALA A 53 -9.11 -2.64 16.58
CA ALA A 53 -9.93 -3.53 17.42
C ALA A 53 -11.26 -2.90 17.85
N ALA A 54 -11.34 -1.56 17.90
CA ALA A 54 -12.59 -0.84 18.17
C ALA A 54 -13.69 -1.14 17.12
N HIS A 55 -13.34 -1.67 15.96
CA HIS A 55 -14.28 -2.05 14.90
C HIS A 55 -14.66 -3.54 14.90
N GLY A 56 -14.18 -4.31 15.92
CA GLY A 56 -14.66 -5.67 16.19
C GLY A 56 -14.13 -6.79 15.30
N ALA A 57 -13.18 -6.51 14.39
CA ALA A 57 -12.59 -7.53 13.53
C ALA A 57 -11.23 -8.05 14.08
N PRO A 58 -10.85 -9.32 13.81
CA PRO A 58 -9.55 -9.85 14.17
C PRO A 58 -8.41 -9.09 13.47
N VAL A 59 -7.45 -8.60 14.25
CA VAL A 59 -6.25 -7.92 13.76
C VAL A 59 -5.02 -8.71 14.19
N HIS A 60 -4.25 -9.16 13.22
CA HIS A 60 -2.96 -9.81 13.44
C HIS A 60 -1.85 -8.79 13.22
N THR A 61 -0.83 -8.78 14.07
CA THR A 61 0.33 -7.88 13.95
C THR A 61 1.63 -8.66 13.97
N PHE A 62 2.62 -8.18 13.22
CA PHE A 62 3.93 -8.82 13.13
C PHE A 62 5.02 -7.75 13.02
N ALA A 63 6.01 -7.78 13.91
CA ALA A 63 7.18 -6.91 13.81
C ALA A 63 8.07 -7.38 12.64
N CYS A 64 8.27 -6.52 11.62
CA CYS A 64 8.98 -6.88 10.40
C CYS A 64 9.75 -5.68 9.84
N ASP A 65 11.03 -5.88 9.57
CA ASP A 65 11.77 -5.00 8.68
C ASP A 65 11.58 -5.47 7.23
N LEU A 66 10.98 -4.61 6.43
CA LEU A 66 10.67 -4.93 5.03
C LEU A 66 11.88 -4.80 4.09
N ALA A 67 13.05 -4.40 4.58
CA ALA A 67 14.32 -4.58 3.88
C ALA A 67 14.84 -6.03 3.98
N ASP A 68 14.42 -6.79 5.00
CA ASP A 68 14.86 -8.16 5.27
C ASP A 68 13.93 -9.19 4.62
N ALA A 69 14.46 -9.94 3.63
CA ALA A 69 13.71 -10.94 2.89
C ALA A 69 13.15 -12.07 3.77
N ALA A 70 13.93 -12.52 4.77
CA ALA A 70 13.53 -13.62 5.64
C ALA A 70 12.42 -13.18 6.61
N GLN A 71 12.44 -11.92 7.07
CA GLN A 71 11.37 -11.37 7.89
C GLN A 71 10.07 -11.23 7.10
N ILE A 72 10.14 -10.79 5.83
CA ILE A 72 8.98 -10.73 4.94
C ILE A 72 8.34 -12.11 4.77
N GLU A 73 9.14 -13.13 4.49
CA GLU A 73 8.66 -14.50 4.31
C GLU A 73 7.95 -15.00 5.57
N ARG A 74 8.58 -14.84 6.74
CA ARG A 74 7.97 -15.20 8.04
C ARG A 74 6.66 -14.45 8.29
N TYR A 75 6.61 -13.14 7.97
CA TYR A 75 5.40 -12.33 8.13
C TYR A 75 4.25 -12.86 7.26
N VAL A 76 4.50 -13.10 5.97
CA VAL A 76 3.48 -13.60 5.04
C VAL A 76 2.93 -14.95 5.51
N HIS A 77 3.82 -15.88 5.89
CA HIS A 77 3.39 -17.20 6.39
C HIS A 77 2.61 -17.10 7.71
N ALA A 78 3.04 -16.25 8.65
CA ALA A 78 2.33 -16.05 9.91
C ALA A 78 0.92 -15.47 9.68
N ALA A 79 0.77 -14.51 8.78
CA ALA A 79 -0.53 -13.94 8.42
C ALA A 79 -1.45 -14.98 7.76
N ALA A 80 -0.91 -15.75 6.79
CA ALA A 80 -1.66 -16.81 6.13
C ALA A 80 -2.10 -17.91 7.11
N GLN A 81 -1.24 -18.27 8.06
CA GLN A 81 -1.56 -19.24 9.11
C GLN A 81 -2.65 -18.71 10.05
N ALA A 82 -2.55 -17.44 10.48
CA ALA A 82 -3.51 -16.83 11.40
C ALA A 82 -4.95 -16.80 10.84
N PHE A 83 -5.11 -16.67 9.53
CA PHE A 83 -6.41 -16.53 8.86
C PHE A 83 -6.82 -17.75 8.03
N GLY A 84 -5.97 -18.76 7.92
CA GLY A 84 -6.21 -19.93 7.06
C GLY A 84 -6.10 -19.63 5.57
N GLY A 85 -5.34 -18.60 5.19
CA GLY A 85 -5.08 -18.19 3.80
C GLY A 85 -5.01 -16.67 3.62
N LEU A 86 -4.88 -16.21 2.37
CA LEU A 86 -4.85 -14.79 2.01
C LEU A 86 -5.71 -14.54 0.78
N ASP A 87 -6.42 -13.41 0.76
CA ASP A 87 -7.22 -12.96 -0.38
C ASP A 87 -6.69 -11.65 -0.96
N VAL A 88 -6.18 -10.75 -0.11
CA VAL A 88 -5.67 -9.44 -0.53
C VAL A 88 -4.30 -9.19 0.08
N VAL A 89 -3.39 -8.71 -0.75
CA VAL A 89 -2.05 -8.22 -0.33
C VAL A 89 -1.92 -6.76 -0.70
N VAL A 90 -1.59 -5.92 0.28
CA VAL A 90 -1.32 -4.48 0.08
C VAL A 90 0.13 -4.18 0.44
N ASN A 91 0.94 -3.84 -0.56
CA ASN A 91 2.32 -3.41 -0.38
C ASN A 91 2.35 -1.88 -0.26
N ASN A 92 2.43 -1.36 0.96
CA ASN A 92 2.34 0.09 1.22
C ASN A 92 3.62 0.71 1.77
N ALA A 93 4.56 -0.07 2.29
CA ALA A 93 5.76 0.49 2.90
C ALA A 93 6.60 1.35 1.94
N SER A 94 7.32 2.31 2.51
CA SER A 94 8.29 3.13 1.79
C SER A 94 9.54 3.37 2.63
N GLY A 95 10.70 3.33 1.98
CA GLY A 95 12.00 3.69 2.55
C GLY A 95 12.26 5.21 2.53
N TYR A 96 11.47 5.98 1.80
CA TYR A 96 11.60 7.44 1.67
C TYR A 96 12.99 7.90 1.19
N GLY A 97 13.67 7.13 0.34
CA GLY A 97 14.97 7.49 -0.25
C GLY A 97 14.83 8.67 -1.22
N HIS A 98 14.81 9.90 -0.71
CA HIS A 98 14.57 11.08 -1.55
C HIS A 98 15.84 11.62 -2.22
N GLY A 99 17.03 11.30 -1.70
CA GLY A 99 18.32 11.77 -2.23
C GLY A 99 18.75 11.09 -3.54
N ASN A 100 20.03 11.32 -3.87
CA ASN A 100 20.73 10.65 -4.98
C ASN A 100 22.04 10.00 -4.49
N ASP A 101 22.18 9.82 -3.19
CA ASP A 101 23.26 9.10 -2.53
C ASP A 101 22.93 7.60 -2.45
N ASP A 102 23.96 6.79 -2.19
CA ASP A 102 23.81 5.32 -2.15
C ASP A 102 22.82 4.84 -1.08
N GLU A 103 22.73 5.54 0.06
CA GLU A 103 21.78 5.21 1.13
C GLU A 103 20.33 5.42 0.66
N SER A 104 20.05 6.54 -0.02
CA SER A 104 18.74 6.82 -0.61
C SER A 104 18.36 5.80 -1.68
N TRP A 105 19.32 5.40 -2.54
CA TRP A 105 19.12 4.36 -3.53
C TRP A 105 18.85 3.00 -2.88
N GLN A 106 19.62 2.62 -1.87
CA GLN A 106 19.44 1.37 -1.15
C GLN A 106 18.04 1.31 -0.47
N ALA A 107 17.65 2.39 0.23
CA ALA A 107 16.34 2.48 0.87
C ALA A 107 15.19 2.41 -0.14
N GLY A 108 15.31 3.12 -1.27
CA GLY A 108 14.32 3.09 -2.35
C GLY A 108 14.19 1.69 -2.97
N LEU A 109 15.31 1.07 -3.33
CA LEU A 109 15.28 -0.25 -3.96
C LEU A 109 14.82 -1.35 -2.99
N ASP A 110 15.31 -1.38 -1.77
CA ASP A 110 14.98 -2.45 -0.81
C ASP A 110 13.53 -2.39 -0.33
N VAL A 111 13.03 -1.19 -0.02
CA VAL A 111 11.72 -1.03 0.62
C VAL A 111 10.63 -0.63 -0.37
N ASP A 112 10.90 0.31 -1.30
CA ASP A 112 9.87 0.77 -2.23
C ASP A 112 9.66 -0.17 -3.43
N LEU A 113 10.61 -1.09 -3.72
CA LEU A 113 10.50 -2.08 -4.77
C LEU A 113 10.61 -3.51 -4.25
N MET A 114 11.77 -3.89 -3.71
CA MET A 114 12.06 -5.30 -3.40
C MET A 114 11.20 -5.87 -2.28
N ALA A 115 10.74 -5.04 -1.33
CA ALA A 115 9.78 -5.50 -0.34
C ALA A 115 8.48 -6.00 -0.98
N ALA A 116 7.93 -5.25 -1.96
CA ALA A 116 6.74 -5.68 -2.70
C ALA A 116 7.00 -6.96 -3.52
N VAL A 117 8.13 -7.05 -4.21
CA VAL A 117 8.53 -8.25 -4.97
C VAL A 117 8.62 -9.48 -4.06
N ARG A 118 9.29 -9.35 -2.92
CA ARG A 118 9.48 -10.45 -1.94
C ARG A 118 8.16 -10.85 -1.30
N CYS A 119 7.35 -9.86 -0.89
CA CYS A 119 6.04 -10.09 -0.29
C CYS A 119 5.09 -10.80 -1.27
N ASN A 120 5.00 -10.33 -2.51
CA ASN A 120 4.16 -10.95 -3.53
C ASN A 120 4.61 -12.38 -3.85
N ARG A 121 5.92 -12.62 -3.99
CA ARG A 121 6.46 -13.97 -4.21
C ARG A 121 6.09 -14.93 -3.09
N ALA A 122 6.18 -14.51 -1.83
CA ALA A 122 5.79 -15.33 -0.68
C ALA A 122 4.26 -15.52 -0.59
N ALA A 123 3.46 -14.51 -1.00
CA ALA A 123 2.01 -14.54 -0.88
C ALA A 123 1.29 -15.30 -2.02
N VAL A 124 1.83 -15.31 -3.23
CA VAL A 124 1.19 -15.93 -4.42
C VAL A 124 0.75 -17.38 -4.17
N PRO A 125 1.52 -18.28 -3.52
CA PRO A 125 1.04 -19.63 -3.21
C PRO A 125 -0.25 -19.67 -2.37
N HIS A 126 -0.43 -18.71 -1.46
CA HIS A 126 -1.64 -18.58 -0.64
C HIS A 126 -2.79 -17.93 -1.42
N LEU A 127 -2.49 -16.92 -2.26
CA LEU A 127 -3.47 -16.25 -3.11
C LEU A 127 -4.08 -17.19 -4.17
N ARG A 128 -3.33 -18.16 -4.67
CA ARG A 128 -3.81 -19.22 -5.57
C ARG A 128 -4.95 -20.05 -4.98
N GLN A 129 -5.06 -20.09 -3.67
CA GLN A 129 -6.13 -20.82 -2.96
C GLN A 129 -7.37 -19.95 -2.73
N SER A 130 -7.31 -18.67 -3.03
CA SER A 130 -8.43 -17.73 -2.97
C SER A 130 -9.25 -17.76 -4.27
N GLY A 131 -10.55 -17.57 -4.16
CA GLY A 131 -11.45 -17.45 -5.32
C GLY A 131 -11.47 -16.07 -5.98
N ASP A 132 -10.98 -15.03 -5.28
CA ASP A 132 -10.95 -13.63 -5.74
C ASP A 132 -9.71 -12.90 -5.16
N ALA A 133 -8.54 -13.30 -5.63
CA ALA A 133 -7.27 -12.81 -5.10
C ALA A 133 -6.85 -11.47 -5.72
N VAL A 134 -6.31 -10.59 -4.87
CA VAL A 134 -5.88 -9.24 -5.27
C VAL A 134 -4.53 -8.86 -4.66
N ILE A 135 -3.67 -8.27 -5.49
CA ILE A 135 -2.45 -7.59 -5.07
C ILE A 135 -2.59 -6.10 -5.37
N LEU A 136 -2.37 -5.26 -4.37
CA LEU A 136 -2.34 -3.81 -4.49
C LEU A 136 -0.97 -3.27 -4.09
N ASN A 137 -0.30 -2.61 -5.02
CA ASN A 137 0.97 -1.94 -4.76
C ASN A 137 0.73 -0.43 -4.58
N ILE A 138 1.15 0.14 -3.44
CA ILE A 138 1.06 1.58 -3.24
C ILE A 138 2.31 2.23 -3.84
N SER A 139 2.11 2.80 -5.02
CA SER A 139 3.10 3.53 -5.79
C SER A 139 3.09 5.03 -5.44
N SER A 140 3.30 5.89 -6.40
CA SER A 140 3.23 7.35 -6.32
C SER A 140 3.09 7.95 -7.71
N ILE A 141 2.48 9.13 -7.82
CA ILE A 141 2.55 9.92 -9.06
C ILE A 141 4.00 10.27 -9.44
N ASN A 142 4.92 10.25 -8.49
CA ASN A 142 6.35 10.43 -8.76
C ASN A 142 6.96 9.29 -9.60
N GLY A 143 6.38 8.11 -9.60
CA GLY A 143 6.75 7.02 -10.51
C GLY A 143 6.17 7.14 -11.92
N GLN A 144 5.39 8.19 -12.21
CA GLN A 144 4.74 8.42 -13.50
C GLN A 144 5.28 9.67 -14.21
N ARG A 145 6.05 10.52 -13.52
CA ARG A 145 6.60 11.78 -14.05
C ARG A 145 7.95 12.10 -13.43
N PRO A 146 8.80 12.91 -14.12
CA PRO A 146 10.08 13.34 -13.57
C PRO A 146 9.93 14.09 -12.24
N THR A 147 10.71 13.70 -11.23
CA THR A 147 10.70 14.33 -9.90
C THR A 147 12.15 14.53 -9.41
N PRO A 148 12.83 15.62 -9.81
CA PRO A 148 14.25 15.82 -9.55
C PRO A 148 14.65 15.82 -8.07
N ARG A 149 13.73 16.11 -7.15
CA ARG A 149 13.99 16.16 -5.69
C ARG A 149 13.83 14.80 -4.98
N ALA A 150 13.53 13.73 -5.71
CA ALA A 150 13.29 12.40 -5.14
C ALA A 150 13.69 11.32 -6.15
N ILE A 151 14.95 11.37 -6.63
CA ILE A 151 15.40 10.56 -7.78
C ILE A 151 15.29 9.06 -7.46
N ALA A 152 15.91 8.60 -6.37
CA ALA A 152 15.90 7.18 -6.00
C ALA A 152 14.47 6.67 -5.74
N TYR A 153 13.68 7.40 -4.94
CA TYR A 153 12.29 7.07 -4.66
C TYR A 153 11.43 6.98 -5.94
N SER A 154 11.53 8.00 -6.82
CA SER A 154 10.72 8.07 -8.05
C SER A 154 11.07 6.93 -9.01
N THR A 155 12.37 6.60 -9.11
CA THR A 155 12.84 5.48 -9.93
C THR A 155 12.34 4.15 -9.39
N ALA A 156 12.39 3.93 -8.06
CA ALA A 156 11.85 2.72 -7.44
C ALA A 156 10.33 2.60 -7.65
N LYS A 157 9.57 3.72 -7.55
CA LYS A 157 8.12 3.73 -7.81
C LYS A 157 7.79 3.54 -9.29
N ALA A 158 8.61 4.02 -10.22
CA ALA A 158 8.47 3.72 -11.64
C ALA A 158 8.73 2.22 -11.93
N ALA A 159 9.75 1.65 -11.33
CA ALA A 159 10.03 0.22 -11.40
C ALA A 159 8.87 -0.61 -10.80
N LEU A 160 8.29 -0.18 -9.67
CA LEU A 160 7.12 -0.82 -9.07
C LEU A 160 5.88 -0.77 -9.98
N ASN A 161 5.67 0.34 -10.72
CA ASN A 161 4.60 0.44 -11.71
C ASN A 161 4.78 -0.60 -12.82
N TYR A 162 5.99 -0.70 -13.38
CA TYR A 162 6.29 -1.69 -14.41
C TYR A 162 6.19 -3.12 -13.88
N TYR A 163 6.70 -3.39 -12.68
CA TYR A 163 6.55 -4.68 -12.00
C TYR A 163 5.07 -5.05 -11.82
N THR A 164 4.22 -4.11 -11.43
CA THR A 164 2.77 -4.31 -11.27
C THR A 164 2.12 -4.81 -12.56
N THR A 165 2.39 -4.15 -13.69
CA THR A 165 1.81 -4.54 -14.99
C THR A 165 2.33 -5.88 -15.47
N THR A 166 3.62 -6.16 -15.26
CA THR A 166 4.24 -7.43 -15.63
C THR A 166 3.72 -8.59 -14.80
N LEU A 167 3.62 -8.41 -13.47
CA LEU A 167 3.05 -9.42 -12.56
C LEU A 167 1.57 -9.68 -12.85
N ALA A 168 0.82 -8.63 -13.23
CA ALA A 168 -0.58 -8.78 -13.63
C ALA A 168 -0.71 -9.69 -14.87
N ALA A 169 0.16 -9.52 -15.86
CA ALA A 169 0.17 -10.35 -17.06
C ALA A 169 0.55 -11.81 -16.74
N GLU A 170 1.52 -12.03 -15.85
CA GLU A 170 1.95 -13.36 -15.39
C GLU A 170 0.81 -14.10 -14.70
N LEU A 171 0.10 -13.42 -13.76
CA LEU A 171 -0.91 -14.03 -12.91
C LEU A 171 -2.35 -14.00 -13.49
N ALA A 172 -2.55 -13.41 -14.68
CA ALA A 172 -3.88 -13.20 -15.28
C ALA A 172 -4.65 -14.52 -15.47
N ARG A 173 -3.98 -15.59 -15.91
CA ARG A 173 -4.63 -16.90 -16.12
C ARG A 173 -5.05 -17.56 -14.81
N GLU A 174 -4.43 -17.18 -13.71
CA GLU A 174 -4.75 -17.65 -12.36
C GLU A 174 -5.86 -16.79 -11.71
N ARG A 175 -6.36 -15.76 -12.42
CA ARG A 175 -7.37 -14.80 -11.94
C ARG A 175 -6.94 -14.02 -10.70
N ILE A 176 -5.63 -13.86 -10.47
CA ILE A 176 -5.10 -12.98 -9.44
C ILE A 176 -4.93 -11.60 -10.07
N ARG A 177 -5.69 -10.63 -9.58
CA ARG A 177 -5.63 -9.25 -10.06
C ARG A 177 -4.47 -8.50 -9.39
N VAL A 178 -3.71 -7.77 -10.16
CA VAL A 178 -2.58 -6.98 -9.65
C VAL A 178 -2.72 -5.55 -10.17
N ASN A 179 -2.87 -4.58 -9.26
CA ASN A 179 -2.96 -3.17 -9.60
C ASN A 179 -2.06 -2.33 -8.69
N ALA A 180 -1.73 -1.13 -9.13
CA ALA A 180 -1.09 -0.12 -8.29
C ALA A 180 -2.02 1.07 -8.07
N ILE A 181 -1.91 1.69 -6.91
CA ILE A 181 -2.45 3.00 -6.63
C ILE A 181 -1.26 3.95 -6.58
N ALA A 182 -1.34 5.08 -7.28
CA ALA A 182 -0.34 6.14 -7.31
C ALA A 182 -0.90 7.39 -6.61
N PRO A 183 -0.73 7.52 -5.27
CA PRO A 183 -1.17 8.69 -4.56
C PRO A 183 -0.41 9.95 -5.01
N GLY A 184 -1.10 11.09 -4.99
CA GLY A 184 -0.49 12.39 -5.02
C GLY A 184 0.06 12.79 -3.65
N SER A 185 0.09 14.09 -3.39
CA SER A 185 0.47 14.63 -2.10
C SER A 185 -0.65 14.39 -1.07
N ILE A 186 -0.42 13.48 -0.13
CA ILE A 186 -1.36 13.08 0.92
C ILE A 186 -0.90 13.64 2.26
N GLU A 187 -1.78 14.38 2.96
CA GLU A 187 -1.49 14.93 4.28
C GLU A 187 -2.10 14.06 5.39
N PHE A 188 -1.31 13.79 6.43
CA PHE A 188 -1.78 13.11 7.65
C PHE A 188 -0.87 13.45 8.84
N PRO A 189 -1.33 13.28 10.09
CA PRO A 189 -0.53 13.52 11.29
C PRO A 189 0.77 12.69 11.29
N GLY A 190 1.91 13.35 11.48
CA GLY A 190 3.24 12.71 11.43
C GLY A 190 3.75 12.37 10.02
N GLY A 191 3.02 12.74 8.96
CA GLY A 191 3.44 12.58 7.58
C GLY A 191 4.33 13.71 7.08
N LEU A 192 4.95 13.49 5.92
CA LEU A 192 5.90 14.42 5.29
C LEU A 192 5.31 15.82 5.08
N TRP A 193 4.09 15.93 4.57
CA TRP A 193 3.46 17.23 4.30
C TRP A 193 3.12 17.99 5.59
N LYS A 194 2.73 17.28 6.66
CA LYS A 194 2.51 17.89 7.97
C LYS A 194 3.82 18.40 8.59
N GLN A 195 4.92 17.73 8.36
CA GLN A 195 6.26 18.21 8.73
C GLN A 195 6.62 19.45 7.90
N ARG A 196 6.51 19.37 6.57
CA ARG A 196 6.84 20.49 5.66
C ARG A 196 5.98 21.72 5.87
N SER A 197 4.76 21.60 6.39
CA SER A 197 3.94 22.77 6.74
C SER A 197 4.62 23.65 7.79
N ARG A 198 5.54 23.11 8.61
CA ARG A 198 6.31 23.80 9.62
C ARG A 198 7.71 24.20 9.11
N ASP A 199 8.39 23.27 8.46
CA ASP A 199 9.81 23.38 8.12
C ASP A 199 10.01 24.10 6.77
N GLU A 200 9.08 23.96 5.82
CA GLU A 200 9.14 24.52 4.47
C GLU A 200 7.77 25.13 4.04
N PRO A 201 7.24 26.15 4.74
CA PRO A 201 5.87 26.63 4.53
C PRO A 201 5.61 27.16 3.11
N ALA A 202 6.61 27.76 2.46
CA ALA A 202 6.50 28.23 1.09
C ALA A 202 6.38 27.09 0.08
N LEU A 203 7.12 25.99 0.27
CA LEU A 203 6.99 24.78 -0.54
C LEU A 203 5.64 24.12 -0.31
N TYR A 204 5.24 24.00 0.96
CA TYR A 204 3.94 23.44 1.34
C TYR A 204 2.79 24.19 0.64
N ALA A 205 2.74 25.53 0.74
CA ALA A 205 1.71 26.35 0.10
C ALA A 205 1.72 26.17 -1.41
N ARG A 206 2.89 26.27 -2.05
CA ARG A 206 3.02 26.11 -3.51
C ARG A 206 2.49 24.75 -3.99
N ILE A 207 2.82 23.66 -3.30
CA ILE A 207 2.35 22.32 -3.71
C ILE A 207 0.85 22.17 -3.45
N ARG A 208 0.35 22.64 -2.29
CA ARG A 208 -1.09 22.65 -1.99
C ARG A 208 -1.88 23.35 -3.08
N ASP A 209 -1.43 24.54 -3.46
CA ASP A 209 -2.12 25.41 -4.42
C ASP A 209 -1.99 24.92 -5.87
N SER A 210 -1.03 24.02 -6.15
CA SER A 210 -0.88 23.36 -7.45
C SER A 210 -1.79 22.15 -7.66
N ILE A 211 -2.55 21.72 -6.63
CA ILE A 211 -3.46 20.58 -6.75
C ILE A 211 -4.84 21.10 -7.20
N PRO A 212 -5.34 20.71 -8.39
CA PRO A 212 -6.57 21.26 -8.95
C PRO A 212 -7.81 21.11 -8.05
N PHE A 213 -7.90 20.04 -7.25
CA PHE A 213 -9.01 19.84 -6.32
C PHE A 213 -8.94 20.72 -5.05
N GLY A 214 -7.96 21.63 -4.97
CA GLY A 214 -7.92 22.68 -3.94
C GLY A 214 -7.23 22.27 -2.64
N GLY A 215 -6.30 21.32 -2.67
CA GLY A 215 -5.52 20.99 -1.49
C GLY A 215 -4.98 19.56 -1.47
N PHE A 216 -4.27 19.24 -0.39
CA PHE A 216 -3.72 17.89 -0.21
C PHE A 216 -4.81 16.82 -0.11
N GLY A 217 -4.54 15.65 -0.68
CA GLY A 217 -5.36 14.47 -0.48
C GLY A 217 -5.30 14.00 0.98
N GLN A 218 -6.34 13.29 1.41
CA GLN A 218 -6.41 12.61 2.70
C GLN A 218 -6.12 11.12 2.52
N VAL A 219 -5.67 10.47 3.58
CA VAL A 219 -5.39 9.01 3.56
C VAL A 219 -6.63 8.20 3.17
N GLN A 220 -7.82 8.70 3.49
CA GLN A 220 -9.08 8.05 3.17
C GLN A 220 -9.31 7.93 1.65
N HIS A 221 -8.93 8.92 0.85
CA HIS A 221 -9.06 8.85 -0.61
C HIS A 221 -8.28 7.66 -1.20
N VAL A 222 -7.11 7.36 -0.63
CA VAL A 222 -6.31 6.20 -1.04
C VAL A 222 -6.92 4.89 -0.53
N ALA A 223 -7.45 4.90 0.70
CA ALA A 223 -8.10 3.74 1.29
C ALA A 223 -9.38 3.34 0.52
N ASP A 224 -10.19 4.33 0.10
CA ASP A 224 -11.39 4.09 -0.71
C ASP A 224 -11.06 3.46 -2.06
N ALA A 225 -10.00 3.95 -2.72
CA ALA A 225 -9.51 3.37 -3.97
C ALA A 225 -8.99 1.92 -3.77
N ALA A 226 -8.29 1.66 -2.64
CA ALA A 226 -7.81 0.33 -2.31
C ALA A 226 -8.98 -0.65 -2.08
N LEU A 227 -9.98 -0.23 -1.32
CA LEU A 227 -11.18 -1.02 -1.05
C LEU A 227 -11.95 -1.32 -2.35
N PHE A 228 -12.13 -0.32 -3.22
CA PHE A 228 -12.75 -0.52 -4.54
C PHE A 228 -11.97 -1.51 -5.39
N LEU A 229 -10.65 -1.34 -5.55
CA LEU A 229 -9.83 -2.25 -6.36
C LEU A 229 -9.79 -3.67 -5.80
N ALA A 230 -9.94 -3.85 -4.50
CA ALA A 230 -10.03 -5.17 -3.87
C ALA A 230 -11.43 -5.79 -3.94
N SER A 231 -12.43 -5.03 -4.34
CA SER A 231 -13.83 -5.49 -4.35
C SER A 231 -14.22 -6.25 -5.63
N PRO A 232 -15.33 -7.01 -5.61
CA PRO A 232 -15.88 -7.66 -6.80
C PRO A 232 -16.28 -6.70 -7.92
N GLN A 233 -16.55 -5.42 -7.62
CA GLN A 233 -16.85 -4.39 -8.62
C GLN A 233 -15.66 -4.13 -9.55
N ALA A 234 -14.43 -4.36 -9.07
CA ALA A 234 -13.20 -4.22 -9.85
C ALA A 234 -12.71 -5.53 -10.50
N ARG A 235 -13.55 -6.58 -10.56
CA ARG A 235 -13.14 -7.92 -11.04
C ARG A 235 -12.60 -7.97 -12.48
N TRP A 236 -12.81 -6.92 -13.26
CA TRP A 236 -12.31 -6.80 -14.64
C TRP A 236 -11.15 -5.81 -14.77
N ILE A 237 -10.57 -5.38 -13.63
CA ILE A 237 -9.47 -4.42 -13.56
C ILE A 237 -8.21 -5.12 -13.07
N THR A 238 -7.19 -5.22 -13.92
CA THR A 238 -5.85 -5.72 -13.58
C THR A 238 -4.80 -5.01 -14.42
N GLY A 239 -3.56 -4.92 -13.94
CA GLY A 239 -2.43 -4.27 -14.61
C GLY A 239 -2.52 -2.73 -14.64
N GLN A 240 -3.40 -2.11 -13.84
CA GLN A 240 -3.59 -0.66 -13.86
C GLN A 240 -2.75 0.04 -12.79
N VAL A 241 -2.33 1.27 -13.10
CA VAL A 241 -1.71 2.22 -12.17
C VAL A 241 -2.67 3.39 -12.03
N LEU A 242 -3.49 3.37 -10.98
CA LEU A 242 -4.53 4.36 -10.73
C LEU A 242 -3.97 5.55 -9.95
N ALA A 243 -3.94 6.73 -10.56
CA ALA A 243 -3.62 7.96 -9.86
C ALA A 243 -4.76 8.37 -8.92
N VAL A 244 -4.43 8.69 -7.65
CA VAL A 244 -5.34 9.24 -6.65
C VAL A 244 -4.72 10.51 -6.10
N ASP A 245 -4.88 11.61 -6.83
CA ASP A 245 -4.03 12.79 -6.66
C ASP A 245 -4.75 14.15 -6.81
N GLY A 246 -6.06 14.16 -6.98
CA GLY A 246 -6.83 15.39 -7.16
C GLY A 246 -6.46 16.19 -8.40
N GLY A 247 -5.93 15.53 -9.43
CA GLY A 247 -5.45 16.15 -10.67
C GLY A 247 -4.01 16.69 -10.60
N GLN A 248 -3.29 16.45 -9.52
CA GLN A 248 -1.91 16.97 -9.34
C GLN A 248 -0.94 16.56 -10.46
N SER A 249 -1.13 15.40 -11.07
CA SER A 249 -0.28 14.91 -12.17
C SER A 249 -0.65 15.45 -13.54
N LEU A 250 -1.79 16.12 -13.70
CA LEU A 250 -2.26 16.63 -14.98
C LEU A 250 -1.52 17.89 -15.43
N GLY A 251 -0.91 18.63 -14.50
CA GLY A 251 -0.09 19.80 -14.82
C GLY A 251 -0.90 21.01 -15.31
N VAL A 252 -2.16 21.13 -14.88
CA VAL A 252 -3.05 22.25 -15.18
C VAL A 252 -2.98 23.35 -14.15
#